data_e7bb6bc36008dbf02d2b714d26f945f2
#
_entry.id   e7bb6bc36008dbf02d2b714d26f945f2
#
_cell.length_a   1.000
_cell.length_b   1.000
_cell.length_c   1.000
_cell.angle_alpha   90.00
_cell.angle_beta   90.00
_cell.angle_gamma   90.00
#
_symmetry.space_group_name_H-M   'P 1'
#
loop_
_entity.id
_entity.type
_entity.pdbx_description
1 polymer ?
#
loop_
_entity_poly.entity_id
_entity_poly.type
_entity_poly.pdbx_seq_one_letter_code
_entity_poly.pdbx_strand_id
1 'polypeptide(L)'
;LLAESGAWLSMQAFALEDNTYPSPVQQAKHVQITEGTDRTYNLAKQYRVKLAWGTDLLFNPKNTKNQNHGIVKLQKWFSNFEILKMVTHDNAQLLGMSGARNPYPGTLGVIEEGAFADMLVIDGNPLEDISLIEHPETAFKVIVKDGSIVKNTLGTQESA
;
A
#
# COMPACT_ATOMS: atom_id res chain seq x y z
N LEU A 1 15.74 8.25 -17.60
CA LEU A 1 15.66 9.46 -16.74
C LEU A 1 15.22 9.10 -15.30
N LEU A 2 13.99 8.59 -15.02
CA LEU A 2 13.55 8.33 -13.63
C LEU A 2 14.50 7.35 -12.90
N ALA A 3 14.85 6.24 -13.53
CA ALA A 3 15.76 5.25 -12.94
C ALA A 3 17.17 5.83 -12.69
N GLU A 4 17.69 6.61 -13.61
CA GLU A 4 19.02 7.24 -13.53
C GLU A 4 19.06 8.36 -12.48
N SER A 5 17.98 9.11 -12.32
CA SER A 5 17.89 10.19 -11.33
C SER A 5 17.64 9.68 -9.91
N GLY A 6 17.29 8.40 -9.74
CA GLY A 6 16.90 7.84 -8.45
C GLY A 6 15.55 8.35 -7.93
N ALA A 7 14.78 9.03 -8.79
CA ALA A 7 13.45 9.53 -8.45
C ALA A 7 12.46 8.39 -8.17
N TRP A 8 11.47 8.67 -7.35
CA TRP A 8 10.38 7.76 -7.04
C TRP A 8 9.19 7.99 -7.96
N LEU A 9 8.54 6.90 -8.35
CA LEU A 9 7.25 6.91 -9.00
C LEU A 9 6.19 6.45 -8.00
N SER A 10 5.34 7.35 -7.55
CA SER A 10 4.17 7.04 -6.72
C SER A 10 2.94 6.94 -7.61
N MET A 11 2.32 5.77 -7.65
CA MET A 11 1.18 5.49 -8.51
C MET A 11 0.06 4.80 -7.75
N GLN A 12 -1.17 4.99 -8.27
CA GLN A 12 -2.36 4.26 -7.89
C GLN A 12 -2.60 3.08 -8.86
N ALA A 13 -3.23 2.02 -8.36
CA ALA A 13 -3.63 0.87 -9.17
C ALA A 13 -5.01 1.14 -9.80
N PHE A 14 -5.07 1.87 -10.91
CA PHE A 14 -6.33 2.13 -11.62
C PHE A 14 -6.78 0.89 -12.40
N ALA A 15 -8.07 0.55 -12.26
CA ALA A 15 -8.74 -0.49 -13.01
C ALA A 15 -10.05 0.04 -13.62
N LEU A 16 -10.52 -0.56 -14.72
CA LEU A 16 -11.72 -0.09 -15.42
C LEU A 16 -12.98 -0.16 -14.56
N GLU A 17 -13.05 -1.15 -13.70
CA GLU A 17 -14.17 -1.40 -12.77
C GLU A 17 -14.25 -0.41 -11.60
N ASP A 18 -13.21 0.39 -11.38
CA ASP A 18 -13.14 1.28 -10.21
C ASP A 18 -14.18 2.39 -10.22
N ASN A 19 -14.51 2.87 -11.41
CA ASN A 19 -15.42 3.99 -11.57
C ASN A 19 -16.27 3.86 -12.83
N THR A 20 -17.51 4.27 -12.72
CA THR A 20 -18.39 4.51 -13.86
C THR A 20 -18.55 6.01 -14.05
N TYR A 21 -18.31 6.47 -15.26
CA TYR A 21 -18.44 7.89 -15.61
C TYR A 21 -19.62 8.12 -16.52
N PRO A 22 -20.45 9.15 -16.27
CA PRO A 22 -21.66 9.42 -17.06
C PRO A 22 -21.36 9.97 -18.47
N SER A 23 -20.20 10.58 -18.64
CA SER A 23 -19.80 11.23 -19.92
C SER A 23 -18.91 10.31 -20.75
N PRO A 24 -19.18 10.16 -22.07
CA PRO A 24 -18.29 9.41 -22.97
C PRO A 24 -16.85 9.91 -22.99
N VAL A 25 -16.65 11.22 -22.84
CA VAL A 25 -15.31 11.83 -22.74
C VAL A 25 -14.58 11.39 -21.48
N GLN A 26 -15.27 11.34 -20.35
CA GLN A 26 -14.70 10.86 -19.10
C GLN A 26 -14.41 9.37 -19.15
N GLN A 27 -15.30 8.57 -19.74
CA GLN A 27 -15.07 7.15 -19.96
C GLN A 27 -13.81 6.90 -20.82
N ALA A 28 -13.66 7.63 -21.93
CA ALA A 28 -12.48 7.51 -22.80
C ALA A 28 -11.18 7.87 -22.05
N LYS A 29 -11.19 8.93 -21.21
CA LYS A 29 -10.05 9.30 -20.38
C LYS A 29 -9.74 8.22 -19.33
N HIS A 30 -10.75 7.63 -18.72
CA HIS A 30 -10.57 6.55 -17.74
C HIS A 30 -9.91 5.31 -18.37
N VAL A 31 -10.35 4.93 -19.59
CA VAL A 31 -9.69 3.86 -20.35
C VAL A 31 -8.21 4.18 -20.58
N GLN A 32 -7.90 5.40 -21.06
CA GLN A 32 -6.50 5.82 -21.28
C GLN A 32 -5.64 5.75 -20.01
N ILE A 33 -6.20 6.17 -18.85
CA ILE A 33 -5.48 6.11 -17.57
C ILE A 33 -5.23 4.65 -17.19
N THR A 34 -6.22 3.78 -17.33
CA THR A 34 -6.10 2.36 -16.97
C THR A 34 -5.06 1.63 -17.84
N GLU A 35 -5.11 1.84 -19.17
CA GLU A 35 -4.10 1.31 -20.10
C GLU A 35 -2.71 1.91 -19.82
N GLY A 36 -2.66 3.20 -19.50
CA GLY A 36 -1.44 3.89 -19.09
C GLY A 36 -0.83 3.30 -17.82
N THR A 37 -1.65 2.87 -16.86
CA THR A 37 -1.20 2.22 -15.62
C THR A 37 -0.46 0.91 -15.91
N ASP A 38 -1.04 0.04 -16.74
CA ASP A 38 -0.39 -1.22 -17.17
C ASP A 38 0.99 -0.97 -17.78
N ARG A 39 1.05 -0.06 -18.72
CA ARG A 39 2.30 0.30 -19.40
C ARG A 39 3.33 0.88 -18.44
N THR A 40 2.90 1.74 -17.54
CA THR A 40 3.80 2.43 -16.61
C THR A 40 4.41 1.48 -15.59
N TYR A 41 3.63 0.57 -15.00
CA TYR A 41 4.18 -0.43 -14.08
C TYR A 41 5.14 -1.39 -14.79
N ASN A 42 4.82 -1.84 -16.00
CA ASN A 42 5.71 -2.70 -16.77
C ASN A 42 7.05 -2.00 -17.11
N LEU A 43 7.02 -0.73 -17.52
CA LEU A 43 8.22 0.07 -17.74
C LEU A 43 9.00 0.30 -16.45
N ALA A 44 8.32 0.61 -15.36
CA ALA A 44 8.97 0.81 -14.06
C ALA A 44 9.72 -0.45 -13.61
N LYS A 45 9.14 -1.63 -13.77
CA LYS A 45 9.82 -2.91 -13.50
C LYS A 45 11.02 -3.12 -14.44
N GLN A 46 10.83 -2.93 -15.73
CA GLN A 46 11.88 -3.10 -16.74
C GLN A 46 13.11 -2.23 -16.45
N TYR A 47 12.89 -0.98 -16.04
CA TYR A 47 13.96 -0.02 -15.77
C TYR A 47 14.33 0.08 -14.29
N ARG A 48 13.76 -0.75 -13.42
CA ARG A 48 14.02 -0.76 -11.97
C ARG A 48 13.83 0.60 -11.32
N VAL A 49 12.76 1.31 -11.70
CA VAL A 49 12.36 2.58 -11.08
C VAL A 49 11.91 2.31 -9.66
N LYS A 50 12.29 3.17 -8.72
CA LYS A 50 11.78 3.11 -7.34
C LYS A 50 10.29 3.37 -7.34
N LEU A 51 9.52 2.48 -6.73
CA LEU A 51 8.07 2.56 -6.67
C LEU A 51 7.59 2.82 -5.26
N ALA A 52 6.57 3.63 -5.16
CA ALA A 52 5.76 3.82 -3.96
C ALA A 52 4.28 3.74 -4.35
N TRP A 53 3.42 3.45 -3.39
CA TRP A 53 2.00 3.35 -3.63
C TRP A 53 1.21 4.26 -2.71
N GLY A 54 0.13 4.84 -3.25
CA GLY A 54 -0.83 5.63 -2.51
C GLY A 54 -2.24 5.46 -3.04
N THR A 55 -3.24 5.82 -2.26
CA THR A 55 -4.66 5.59 -2.57
C THR A 55 -5.29 6.67 -3.43
N ASP A 56 -4.86 7.92 -3.26
CA ASP A 56 -5.46 9.12 -3.87
C ASP A 56 -7.00 9.23 -3.68
N LEU A 57 -7.47 8.89 -2.49
CA LEU A 57 -8.91 8.85 -2.17
C LEU A 57 -9.52 10.20 -1.74
N LEU A 58 -8.83 11.30 -1.99
CA LEU A 58 -9.19 12.66 -1.52
C LEU A 58 -10.60 13.11 -1.92
N PHE A 59 -11.09 12.68 -3.09
CA PHE A 59 -12.37 13.13 -3.64
C PHE A 59 -13.51 12.12 -3.45
N ASN A 60 -13.25 10.98 -2.82
CA ASN A 60 -14.27 9.97 -2.57
C ASN A 60 -14.19 9.40 -1.15
N PRO A 61 -14.71 10.12 -0.15
CA PRO A 61 -14.65 9.66 1.25
C PRO A 61 -15.31 8.31 1.49
N LYS A 62 -16.29 7.94 0.66
CA LYS A 62 -16.98 6.65 0.79
C LYS A 62 -16.08 5.46 0.47
N ASN A 63 -15.03 5.68 -0.31
CA ASN A 63 -14.08 4.64 -0.69
C ASN A 63 -12.92 4.48 0.31
N THR A 64 -12.81 5.31 1.34
CA THR A 64 -11.71 5.21 2.31
C THR A 64 -11.66 3.85 3.01
N LYS A 65 -12.81 3.24 3.27
CA LYS A 65 -12.87 1.88 3.82
C LYS A 65 -12.37 0.79 2.86
N ASN A 66 -12.28 1.09 1.57
CA ASN A 66 -11.83 0.17 0.52
C ASN A 66 -10.36 0.39 0.14
N GLN A 67 -9.61 1.21 0.91
CA GLN A 67 -8.21 1.52 0.57
C GLN A 67 -7.34 0.27 0.43
N ASN A 68 -7.57 -0.75 1.27
CA ASN A 68 -6.79 -1.99 1.23
C ASN A 68 -7.06 -2.80 -0.04
N HIS A 69 -8.24 -2.69 -0.64
CA HIS A 69 -8.52 -3.28 -1.94
C HIS A 69 -7.58 -2.74 -3.04
N GLY A 70 -7.22 -1.46 -2.98
CA GLY A 70 -6.22 -0.87 -3.88
C GLY A 70 -4.84 -1.52 -3.77
N ILE A 71 -4.46 -2.01 -2.58
CA ILE A 71 -3.21 -2.75 -2.38
C ILE A 71 -3.29 -4.11 -3.09
N VAL A 72 -4.39 -4.84 -2.92
CA VAL A 72 -4.57 -6.18 -3.50
C VAL A 72 -4.60 -6.13 -5.04
N LYS A 73 -5.13 -5.08 -5.65
CA LYS A 73 -5.10 -4.87 -7.11
C LYS A 73 -3.68 -4.86 -7.69
N LEU A 74 -2.68 -4.52 -6.91
CA LEU A 74 -1.28 -4.54 -7.35
C LEU A 74 -0.81 -5.93 -7.78
N GLN A 75 -1.52 -7.02 -7.37
CA GLN A 75 -1.23 -8.39 -7.82
C GLN A 75 -1.25 -8.55 -9.35
N LYS A 76 -1.92 -7.66 -10.06
CA LYS A 76 -1.88 -7.65 -11.52
C LYS A 76 -0.46 -7.49 -12.07
N TRP A 77 0.43 -6.82 -11.34
CA TRP A 77 1.78 -6.47 -11.79
C TRP A 77 2.90 -6.97 -10.90
N PHE A 78 2.63 -7.26 -9.63
CA PHE A 78 3.64 -7.53 -8.60
C PHE A 78 3.31 -8.79 -7.81
N SER A 79 4.35 -9.47 -7.31
CA SER A 79 4.20 -10.54 -6.32
C SER A 79 3.75 -9.98 -4.97
N ASN A 80 3.19 -10.83 -4.12
CA ASN A 80 2.77 -10.45 -2.78
C ASN A 80 3.90 -9.83 -1.96
N PHE A 81 5.13 -10.38 -2.09
CA PHE A 81 6.32 -9.82 -1.45
C PHE A 81 6.63 -8.40 -1.94
N GLU A 82 6.63 -8.17 -3.27
CA GLU A 82 6.88 -6.84 -3.84
C GLU A 82 5.83 -5.84 -3.38
N ILE A 83 4.56 -6.26 -3.30
CA ILE A 83 3.46 -5.42 -2.82
C ILE A 83 3.68 -5.03 -1.36
N LEU A 84 3.88 -6.01 -0.47
CA LEU A 84 4.09 -5.74 0.95
C LEU A 84 5.31 -4.85 1.17
N LYS A 85 6.41 -5.13 0.48
CA LYS A 85 7.60 -4.28 0.53
C LYS A 85 7.30 -2.85 0.09
N MET A 86 6.56 -2.66 -1.01
CA MET A 86 6.21 -1.35 -1.55
C MET A 86 5.38 -0.53 -0.57
N VAL A 87 4.31 -1.12 0.01
CA VAL A 87 3.38 -0.40 0.89
C VAL A 87 3.91 -0.19 2.32
N THR A 88 5.01 -0.85 2.70
CA THR A 88 5.68 -0.69 4.00
C THR A 88 7.03 -0.01 3.84
N HIS A 89 8.08 -0.79 3.56
CA HIS A 89 9.46 -0.34 3.49
C HIS A 89 9.67 0.78 2.46
N ASP A 90 9.20 0.59 1.20
CA ASP A 90 9.50 1.55 0.14
C ASP A 90 8.73 2.86 0.35
N ASN A 91 7.48 2.80 0.80
CA ASN A 91 6.71 3.98 1.20
C ASN A 91 7.40 4.73 2.36
N ALA A 92 7.95 4.01 3.34
CA ALA A 92 8.69 4.63 4.45
C ALA A 92 9.95 5.35 3.96
N GLN A 93 10.69 4.78 3.01
CA GLN A 93 11.84 5.42 2.37
C GLN A 93 11.44 6.73 1.68
N LEU A 94 10.32 6.72 0.94
CA LEU A 94 9.81 7.94 0.29
C LEU A 94 9.40 9.00 1.31
N LEU A 95 8.70 8.62 2.39
CA LEU A 95 8.32 9.53 3.47
C LEU A 95 9.54 10.16 4.14
N GLY A 96 10.61 9.38 4.35
CA GLY A 96 11.88 9.86 4.90
C GLY A 96 12.51 11.00 4.09
N MET A 97 12.24 11.08 2.78
CA MET A 97 12.71 12.18 1.92
C MET A 97 12.05 13.53 2.21
N SER A 98 10.99 13.57 3.03
CA SER A 98 10.33 14.81 3.45
C SER A 98 11.22 15.68 4.36
N GLY A 99 12.34 15.17 4.85
CA GLY A 99 13.28 15.88 5.69
C GLY A 99 12.62 16.45 6.95
N ALA A 100 12.76 17.74 7.19
CA ALA A 100 12.19 18.40 8.37
C ALA A 100 10.66 18.35 8.46
N ARG A 101 9.97 17.99 7.38
CA ARG A 101 8.50 17.81 7.35
C ARG A 101 8.07 16.39 7.64
N ASN A 102 9.01 15.44 7.79
CA ASN A 102 8.69 14.07 8.17
C ASN A 102 8.15 14.05 9.60
N PRO A 103 6.89 13.62 9.83
CA PRO A 103 6.34 13.54 11.18
C PRO A 103 6.92 12.38 12.00
N TYR A 104 7.69 11.50 11.37
CA TYR A 104 8.28 10.31 12.01
C TYR A 104 9.80 10.45 12.07
N PRO A 105 10.38 10.81 13.24
CA PRO A 105 11.82 11.06 13.37
C PRO A 105 12.69 9.79 13.35
N GLY A 106 12.08 8.61 13.31
CA GLY A 106 12.77 7.30 13.35
C GLY A 106 12.50 6.45 12.11
N THR A 107 13.04 5.23 12.14
CA THR A 107 12.89 4.24 11.05
C THR A 107 11.49 3.66 11.03
N LEU A 108 10.88 3.58 9.84
CA LEU A 108 9.57 2.99 9.59
C LEU A 108 9.67 1.86 8.55
N GLY A 109 8.63 1.01 8.51
CA GLY A 109 8.42 0.02 7.46
C GLY A 109 9.33 -1.20 7.54
N VAL A 110 10.02 -1.40 8.65
CA VAL A 110 10.87 -2.55 8.96
C VAL A 110 10.64 -3.02 10.39
N ILE A 111 10.98 -4.28 10.66
CA ILE A 111 11.01 -4.85 12.01
C ILE A 111 12.49 -5.03 12.38
N GLU A 112 13.04 -4.04 13.07
CA GLU A 112 14.42 -4.05 13.54
C GLU A 112 14.56 -3.24 14.84
N GLU A 113 15.64 -3.45 15.59
CA GLU A 113 15.90 -2.71 16.81
C GLU A 113 16.08 -1.22 16.51
N GLY A 114 15.38 -0.37 17.24
CA GLY A 114 15.40 1.09 17.07
C GLY A 114 14.40 1.64 16.06
N ALA A 115 13.68 0.78 15.33
CA ALA A 115 12.56 1.21 14.48
C ALA A 115 11.31 1.51 15.30
N PHE A 116 10.41 2.33 14.75
CA PHE A 116 9.06 2.49 15.32
C PHE A 116 8.34 1.15 15.39
N ALA A 117 7.75 0.86 16.54
CA ALA A 117 6.94 -0.34 16.72
C ALA A 117 5.55 -0.17 16.12
N ASP A 118 5.51 -0.06 14.79
CA ASP A 118 4.30 -0.05 13.97
C ASP A 118 4.17 -1.43 13.30
N MET A 119 3.32 -2.30 13.83
CA MET A 119 3.27 -3.72 13.46
C MET A 119 1.84 -4.23 13.33
N LEU A 120 1.67 -5.21 12.44
CA LEU A 120 0.44 -5.97 12.28
C LEU A 120 0.71 -7.46 12.56
N VAL A 121 -0.13 -8.08 13.37
CA VAL A 121 -0.21 -9.54 13.45
C VAL A 121 -1.43 -9.98 12.66
N ILE A 122 -1.19 -10.75 11.60
CA ILE A 122 -2.21 -11.17 10.64
C ILE A 122 -2.47 -12.68 10.82
N ASP A 123 -3.74 -13.05 10.81
CA ASP A 123 -4.17 -14.44 10.82
C ASP A 123 -4.01 -15.03 9.42
N GLY A 124 -2.92 -15.73 9.20
CA GLY A 124 -2.52 -16.28 7.91
C GLY A 124 -1.22 -15.66 7.39
N ASN A 125 -0.83 -16.06 6.19
CA ASN A 125 0.42 -15.64 5.56
C ASN A 125 0.13 -14.71 4.35
N PRO A 126 0.31 -13.38 4.48
CA PRO A 126 0.04 -12.46 3.37
C PRO A 126 1.04 -12.58 2.21
N LEU A 127 2.15 -13.31 2.38
CA LEU A 127 3.04 -13.66 1.26
C LEU A 127 2.42 -14.72 0.35
N GLU A 128 1.55 -15.56 0.88
CA GLU A 128 0.80 -16.58 0.13
C GLU A 128 -0.53 -16.04 -0.36
N ASP A 129 -1.24 -15.31 0.52
CA ASP A 129 -2.57 -14.73 0.25
C ASP A 129 -2.63 -13.26 0.68
N ILE A 130 -2.39 -12.36 -0.27
CA ILE A 130 -2.46 -10.92 -0.02
C ILE A 130 -3.88 -10.42 0.25
N SER A 131 -4.93 -11.20 -0.11
CA SER A 131 -6.32 -10.80 0.12
C SER A 131 -6.64 -10.64 1.60
N LEU A 132 -5.87 -11.24 2.50
CA LEU A 132 -5.94 -11.03 3.95
C LEU A 132 -5.88 -9.53 4.33
N ILE A 133 -5.19 -8.70 3.53
CA ILE A 133 -5.08 -7.26 3.77
C ILE A 133 -6.41 -6.54 3.53
N GLU A 134 -7.30 -7.06 2.70
CA GLU A 134 -8.63 -6.47 2.45
C GLU A 134 -9.58 -6.58 3.64
N HIS A 135 -9.30 -7.50 4.56
CA HIS A 135 -10.20 -7.85 5.66
C HIS A 135 -9.61 -7.53 7.04
N PRO A 136 -9.25 -6.26 7.32
CA PRO A 136 -8.57 -5.88 8.56
C PRO A 136 -9.40 -6.18 9.82
N GLU A 137 -10.73 -6.23 9.70
CA GLU A 137 -11.63 -6.53 10.82
C GLU A 137 -11.41 -7.95 11.34
N THR A 138 -11.21 -8.91 10.44
CA THR A 138 -11.08 -10.33 10.75
C THR A 138 -9.65 -10.82 10.72
N ALA A 139 -8.85 -10.40 9.72
CA ALA A 139 -7.50 -10.89 9.53
C ALA A 139 -6.46 -10.21 10.43
N PHE A 140 -6.61 -8.92 10.75
CA PHE A 140 -5.65 -8.24 11.63
C PHE A 140 -5.98 -8.52 13.09
N LYS A 141 -5.25 -9.45 13.69
CA LYS A 141 -5.46 -9.86 15.09
C LYS A 141 -4.91 -8.86 16.09
N VAL A 142 -3.72 -8.30 15.80
CA VAL A 142 -3.12 -7.26 16.63
C VAL A 142 -2.67 -6.12 15.72
N ILE A 143 -2.91 -4.89 16.15
CA ILE A 143 -2.38 -3.67 15.54
C ILE A 143 -1.61 -2.93 16.63
N VAL A 144 -0.33 -2.72 16.38
CA VAL A 144 0.54 -1.91 17.21
C VAL A 144 0.88 -0.63 16.47
N LYS A 145 0.70 0.50 17.12
CA LYS A 145 1.05 1.83 16.61
C LYS A 145 1.91 2.55 17.62
N ASP A 146 3.13 2.91 17.24
CA ASP A 146 4.10 3.59 18.09
C ASP A 146 4.26 2.88 19.46
N GLY A 147 4.42 1.55 19.42
CA GLY A 147 4.55 0.69 20.61
C GLY A 147 3.26 0.47 21.40
N SER A 148 2.16 1.12 21.06
CA SER A 148 0.87 0.97 21.72
C SER A 148 -0.03 0.00 20.99
N ILE A 149 -0.63 -0.96 21.69
CA ILE A 149 -1.59 -1.91 21.12
C ILE A 149 -2.93 -1.19 20.97
N VAL A 150 -3.35 -0.94 19.72
CA VAL A 150 -4.61 -0.26 19.40
C VAL A 150 -5.75 -1.24 19.03
N LYS A 151 -5.39 -2.47 18.68
CA LYS A 151 -6.32 -3.59 18.49
C LYS A 151 -5.67 -4.87 18.99
N ASN A 152 -6.43 -5.68 19.73
CA ASN A 152 -6.04 -7.04 20.11
C ASN A 152 -7.29 -7.91 20.16
N THR A 153 -7.38 -8.90 19.26
CA THR A 153 -8.46 -9.88 19.21
C THR A 153 -7.96 -11.30 19.52
N LEU A 154 -6.69 -11.44 19.91
CA LEU A 154 -6.18 -12.68 20.46
C LEU A 154 -6.79 -12.79 21.87
N GLY A 155 -7.61 -13.83 22.09
CA GLY A 155 -8.18 -14.08 23.42
C GLY A 155 -7.09 -14.10 24.48
N THR A 156 -7.32 -13.44 25.61
CA THR A 156 -6.57 -13.71 26.81
C THR A 156 -6.80 -15.20 27.15
N GLN A 157 -5.80 -16.04 26.93
CA GLN A 157 -5.79 -17.33 27.63
C GLN A 157 -5.76 -16.97 29.12
N GLU A 158 -6.90 -17.13 29.79
CA GLU A 158 -6.89 -17.21 31.23
C GLU A 158 -5.92 -18.35 31.55
N SER A 159 -4.80 -18.01 32.18
CA SER A 159 -3.87 -18.98 32.72
C SER A 159 -4.62 -19.80 33.76
N ALA A 160 -4.90 -21.06 33.40
CA ALA A 160 -5.40 -22.08 34.32
C ALA A 160 -4.31 -22.47 35.33
#